data_48279342fb23456fb86db47d26f7626d
#
_entry.id   48279342fb23456fb86db47d26f7626d
#
_cell.length_a   1.000
_cell.length_b   1.000
_cell.length_c   1.000
_cell.angle_alpha   90.00
_cell.angle_beta   90.00
_cell.angle_gamma   90.00
#
_symmetry.space_group_name_H-M   'P 1'
#
loop_
_entity.id
_entity.type
_entity.pdbx_description
1 polymer ?
#
loop_
_entity_poly.entity_id
_entity_poly.type
_entity_poly.pdbx_seq_one_letter_code
_entity_poly.pdbx_strand_id
1 'polypeptide(L)'
;MEAAHAAGAIMRQNLRLPKKINESYQHDIKLELDVRCQKLIERKLVAAAPEVAVLGEEGIQGDPHSSDRWVVDPIDGTVNFTYGIPHACVSIALQHRTRDHRPGEHPDAPFQTIAAVVYDPFTNETFTAIRGERAKLNGKAIAVSTHTRLDESIVSIGFAKSAASLDFMLPQFNALIHKVRKVRMMGAAALAMVYVAAGRFDAYVEGGIRLWDIAAGGLILECAGGDYFHEPIAGEHTYRIIANNGKLRRKFQQISRV
;
A
#
# COMPACT_ATOMS: atom_id res chain seq x y z
N MET A 1 -3.52 2.58 15.02
CA MET A 1 -4.25 3.83 14.71
C MET A 1 -3.56 5.07 15.27
N GLU A 2 -3.27 5.14 16.59
CA GLU A 2 -2.65 6.32 17.20
C GLU A 2 -1.34 6.75 16.51
N ALA A 3 -0.46 5.80 16.17
CA ALA A 3 0.78 6.06 15.45
C ALA A 3 0.53 6.69 14.06
N ALA A 4 -0.43 6.15 13.31
CA ALA A 4 -0.79 6.67 11.98
C ALA A 4 -1.37 8.10 12.07
N HIS A 5 -2.26 8.35 13.03
CA HIS A 5 -2.82 9.69 13.24
C HIS A 5 -1.77 10.71 13.66
N ALA A 6 -0.80 10.31 14.50
CA ALA A 6 0.29 11.18 14.92
C ALA A 6 1.21 11.58 13.75
N ALA A 7 1.59 10.62 12.89
CA ALA A 7 2.35 10.91 11.67
C ALA A 7 1.54 11.76 10.68
N GLY A 8 0.27 11.43 10.46
CA GLY A 8 -0.62 12.23 9.61
C GLY A 8 -0.85 13.66 10.09
N ALA A 9 -0.79 13.90 11.41
CA ALA A 9 -0.83 15.27 11.95
C ALA A 9 0.41 16.07 11.50
N ILE A 10 1.59 15.45 11.51
CA ILE A 10 2.83 16.05 10.98
C ILE A 10 2.67 16.32 9.47
N MET A 11 2.14 15.37 8.70
CA MET A 11 1.91 15.55 7.27
C MET A 11 0.99 16.75 7.00
N ARG A 12 -0.15 16.85 7.67
CA ARG A 12 -1.07 18.00 7.51
C ARG A 12 -0.41 19.35 7.77
N GLN A 13 0.36 19.45 8.85
CA GLN A 13 1.06 20.69 9.22
C GLN A 13 2.11 21.09 8.19
N ASN A 14 2.70 20.13 7.50
CA ASN A 14 3.82 20.34 6.60
C ASN A 14 3.45 20.33 5.11
N LEU A 15 2.21 20.02 4.70
CA LEU A 15 1.84 19.87 3.29
C LEU A 15 2.25 21.08 2.42
N ARG A 16 2.05 22.29 2.93
CA ARG A 16 2.32 23.55 2.18
C ARG A 16 3.66 24.20 2.54
N LEU A 17 4.41 23.61 3.46
CA LEU A 17 5.72 24.14 3.84
C LEU A 17 6.81 23.64 2.87
N PRO A 18 7.91 24.38 2.71
CA PRO A 18 9.07 23.88 1.97
C PRO A 18 9.55 22.55 2.52
N LYS A 19 9.87 21.60 1.64
CA LYS A 19 10.35 20.28 2.03
C LYS A 19 11.87 20.24 1.98
N LYS A 20 12.49 19.67 3.02
CA LYS A 20 13.89 19.33 3.00
C LYS A 20 14.05 17.96 2.38
N ILE A 21 14.62 17.93 1.18
CA ILE A 21 14.90 16.73 0.41
C ILE A 21 16.25 16.19 0.87
N ASN A 22 16.28 14.95 1.36
CA ASN A 22 17.52 14.25 1.73
C ASN A 22 18.17 13.66 0.48
N GLU A 23 17.37 12.99 -0.35
CA GLU A 23 17.82 12.37 -1.59
C GLU A 23 16.77 12.61 -2.68
N SER A 24 17.24 12.89 -3.88
CA SER A 24 16.37 13.04 -5.06
C SER A 24 16.95 12.21 -6.20
N TYR A 25 16.16 11.24 -6.64
CA TYR A 25 16.45 10.42 -7.80
C TYR A 25 15.56 10.86 -8.97
N GLN A 26 15.85 10.37 -10.17
CA GLN A 26 15.06 10.73 -11.35
C GLN A 26 13.54 10.44 -11.19
N HIS A 27 13.19 9.49 -10.33
CA HIS A 27 11.82 8.99 -10.19
C HIS A 27 11.33 8.85 -8.76
N ASP A 28 12.15 9.25 -7.77
CA ASP A 28 11.81 9.12 -6.36
C ASP A 28 12.43 10.26 -5.54
N ILE A 29 11.77 10.62 -4.44
CA ILE A 29 12.20 11.71 -3.54
C ILE A 29 12.12 11.20 -2.12
N LYS A 30 13.23 11.26 -1.39
CA LYS A 30 13.26 11.00 0.05
C LYS A 30 13.33 12.29 0.83
N LEU A 31 12.41 12.47 1.74
CA LEU A 31 12.33 13.67 2.57
C LEU A 31 12.87 13.40 3.98
N GLU A 32 13.39 14.44 4.63
CA GLU A 32 13.64 14.41 6.08
C GLU A 32 12.37 14.03 6.85
N LEU A 33 11.20 14.41 6.32
CA LEU A 33 9.92 14.19 6.95
C LEU A 33 9.51 12.72 6.98
N ASP A 34 9.88 11.92 5.94
CA ASP A 34 9.63 10.48 5.91
C ASP A 34 10.34 9.81 7.10
N VAL A 35 11.63 10.09 7.26
CA VAL A 35 12.44 9.60 8.38
C VAL A 35 11.87 10.06 9.74
N ARG A 36 11.44 11.32 9.83
CA ARG A 36 10.85 11.86 11.07
C ARG A 36 9.52 11.19 11.41
N CYS A 37 8.66 10.98 10.41
CA CYS A 37 7.39 10.29 10.57
C CYS A 37 7.62 8.83 10.96
N GLN A 38 8.55 8.12 10.29
CA GLN A 38 8.87 6.74 10.65
C GLN A 38 9.37 6.63 12.09
N LYS A 39 10.32 7.45 12.53
CA LYS A 39 10.81 7.45 13.91
C LYS A 39 9.71 7.74 14.95
N LEU A 40 8.71 8.56 14.61
CA LEU A 40 7.55 8.79 15.47
C LEU A 40 6.68 7.55 15.56
N ILE A 41 6.38 6.91 14.43
CA ILE A 41 5.62 5.67 14.35
C ILE A 41 6.33 4.58 15.15
N GLU A 42 7.61 4.32 14.88
CA GLU A 42 8.44 3.33 15.58
C GLU A 42 8.39 3.48 17.10
N ARG A 43 8.62 4.70 17.62
CA ARG A 43 8.55 4.96 19.06
C ARG A 43 7.21 4.57 19.69
N LYS A 44 6.10 4.82 18.98
CA LYS A 44 4.76 4.47 19.45
C LYS A 44 4.49 2.96 19.37
N LEU A 45 4.96 2.31 18.31
CA LEU A 45 4.79 0.87 18.12
C LEU A 45 5.65 0.08 19.11
N VAL A 46 6.91 0.45 19.28
CA VAL A 46 7.82 -0.19 20.28
C VAL A 46 7.34 0.03 21.70
N ALA A 47 6.77 1.21 22.02
CA ALA A 47 6.19 1.44 23.35
C ALA A 47 4.99 0.55 23.64
N ALA A 48 4.23 0.15 22.60
CA ALA A 48 3.08 -0.73 22.73
C ALA A 48 3.43 -2.23 22.67
N ALA A 49 4.47 -2.60 21.93
CA ALA A 49 4.91 -3.99 21.68
C ALA A 49 6.43 -4.02 21.39
N PRO A 50 7.27 -3.98 22.46
CA PRO A 50 8.72 -3.84 22.31
C PRO A 50 9.39 -5.05 21.65
N GLU A 51 8.75 -6.21 21.66
CA GLU A 51 9.25 -7.47 21.07
C GLU A 51 8.98 -7.56 19.55
N VAL A 52 8.15 -6.67 19.00
CA VAL A 52 7.76 -6.70 17.59
C VAL A 52 8.72 -5.84 16.76
N ALA A 53 9.38 -6.45 15.78
CA ALA A 53 10.27 -5.73 14.88
C ALA A 53 9.50 -4.74 13.98
N VAL A 54 10.19 -3.71 13.48
CA VAL A 54 9.64 -2.76 12.50
C VAL A 54 10.43 -2.87 11.21
N LEU A 55 9.76 -3.22 10.13
CA LEU A 55 10.22 -3.14 8.76
C LEU A 55 9.60 -1.90 8.13
N GLY A 56 10.35 -0.83 8.03
CA GLY A 56 9.90 0.42 7.43
C GLY A 56 10.61 0.71 6.11
N GLU A 57 10.03 1.58 5.30
CA GLU A 57 10.66 2.09 4.08
C GLU A 57 12.03 2.73 4.36
N GLU A 58 12.14 3.45 5.48
CA GLU A 58 13.36 4.19 5.89
C GLU A 58 14.31 3.35 6.75
N GLY A 59 14.09 2.02 6.87
CA GLY A 59 14.97 1.09 7.56
C GLY A 59 14.26 0.11 8.48
N ILE A 60 15.06 -0.76 9.10
CA ILE A 60 14.59 -1.83 9.98
C ILE A 60 15.00 -1.53 11.42
N GLN A 61 14.09 -1.77 12.37
CA GLN A 61 14.34 -1.71 13.81
C GLN A 61 13.89 -2.99 14.50
N GLY A 62 14.67 -3.44 15.49
CA GLY A 62 14.39 -4.65 16.28
C GLY A 62 15.02 -5.92 15.70
N ASP A 63 14.57 -7.08 16.21
CA ASP A 63 15.10 -8.37 15.78
C ASP A 63 14.45 -8.81 14.44
N PRO A 64 15.22 -8.94 13.35
CA PRO A 64 14.69 -9.40 12.06
C PRO A 64 14.16 -10.85 12.11
N HIS A 65 14.50 -11.62 13.16
CA HIS A 65 14.00 -12.98 13.36
C HIS A 65 12.73 -13.04 14.22
N SER A 66 12.18 -11.90 14.64
CA SER A 66 10.92 -11.83 15.39
C SER A 66 9.80 -12.60 14.68
N SER A 67 8.92 -13.23 15.46
CA SER A 67 7.72 -13.90 14.94
C SER A 67 6.70 -12.90 14.39
N ASP A 68 6.77 -11.66 14.86
CA ASP A 68 5.87 -10.58 14.48
C ASP A 68 6.68 -9.39 13.99
N ARG A 69 6.12 -8.67 12.99
CA ARG A 69 6.71 -7.43 12.52
C ARG A 69 5.65 -6.41 12.12
N TRP A 70 5.93 -5.18 12.42
CA TRP A 70 5.25 -4.05 11.79
C TRP A 70 5.84 -3.79 10.41
N VAL A 71 4.99 -3.53 9.43
CA VAL A 71 5.40 -3.09 8.10
C VAL A 71 4.86 -1.66 7.94
N VAL A 72 5.75 -0.70 7.70
CA VAL A 72 5.44 0.73 7.80
C VAL A 72 5.88 1.49 6.57
N ASP A 73 4.95 2.20 5.94
CA ASP A 73 5.22 3.32 5.07
C ASP A 73 4.79 4.61 5.79
N PRO A 74 5.73 5.48 6.13
CA PRO A 74 5.42 6.71 6.85
C PRO A 74 4.67 7.75 6.01
N ILE A 75 4.92 7.79 4.69
CA ILE A 75 4.27 8.71 3.73
C ILE A 75 4.16 8.03 2.35
N ASP A 76 3.21 7.12 2.17
CA ASP A 76 2.86 6.64 0.83
C ASP A 76 2.39 7.80 -0.05
N GLY A 77 3.03 7.99 -1.20
CA GLY A 77 2.81 9.13 -2.08
C GLY A 77 3.74 10.31 -1.79
N THR A 78 5.00 10.07 -1.42
CA THR A 78 6.03 11.09 -1.11
C THR A 78 6.19 12.12 -2.21
N VAL A 79 6.13 11.72 -3.49
CA VAL A 79 6.19 12.68 -4.62
C VAL A 79 5.01 13.63 -4.58
N ASN A 80 3.78 13.14 -4.44
CA ASN A 80 2.59 13.99 -4.30
C ASN A 80 2.75 14.97 -3.13
N PHE A 81 3.14 14.44 -1.99
CA PHE A 81 3.33 15.24 -0.78
C PHE A 81 4.39 16.33 -0.96
N THR A 82 5.51 16.02 -1.64
CA THR A 82 6.58 16.97 -1.94
C THR A 82 6.08 18.16 -2.74
N TYR A 83 5.22 17.90 -3.71
CA TYR A 83 4.63 18.95 -4.56
C TYR A 83 3.35 19.59 -3.96
N GLY A 84 3.02 19.30 -2.70
CA GLY A 84 1.85 19.87 -2.02
C GLY A 84 0.51 19.34 -2.53
N ILE A 85 0.51 18.19 -3.22
CA ILE A 85 -0.70 17.49 -3.66
C ILE A 85 -1.24 16.70 -2.46
N PRO A 86 -2.48 16.95 -1.99
CA PRO A 86 -3.05 16.32 -0.80
C PRO A 86 -3.54 14.89 -1.12
N HIS A 87 -2.67 14.03 -1.65
CA HIS A 87 -2.94 12.63 -1.97
C HIS A 87 -1.74 11.79 -1.56
N ALA A 88 -1.65 11.54 -0.28
CA ALA A 88 -0.65 10.73 0.39
C ALA A 88 -1.22 10.22 1.71
N CYS A 89 -0.68 9.11 2.25
CA CYS A 89 -1.21 8.52 3.47
C CYS A 89 -0.11 7.89 4.32
N VAL A 90 -0.49 7.45 5.53
CA VAL A 90 0.32 6.59 6.39
C VAL A 90 -0.21 5.17 6.27
N SER A 91 0.67 4.20 6.01
CA SER A 91 0.34 2.78 5.88
C SER A 91 1.08 1.99 6.96
N ILE A 92 0.35 1.23 7.80
CA ILE A 92 0.93 0.39 8.86
C ILE A 92 0.20 -0.96 8.88
N ALA A 93 0.96 -2.04 8.78
CA ALA A 93 0.47 -3.40 8.92
C ALA A 93 1.18 -4.14 10.05
N LEU A 94 0.49 -5.04 10.72
CA LEU A 94 1.08 -6.04 11.60
C LEU A 94 1.06 -7.38 10.87
N GLN A 95 2.22 -8.01 10.77
CA GLN A 95 2.40 -9.32 10.18
C GLN A 95 2.85 -10.32 11.23
N HIS A 96 2.31 -11.53 11.15
CA HIS A 96 2.68 -12.68 11.96
C HIS A 96 3.33 -13.76 11.08
N ARG A 97 4.39 -14.39 11.59
CA ARG A 97 5.07 -15.51 10.92
C ARG A 97 4.26 -16.78 11.13
N THR A 98 3.71 -17.33 10.06
CA THR A 98 2.84 -18.51 10.11
C THR A 98 3.59 -19.84 10.04
N ARG A 99 4.86 -19.82 9.62
CA ARG A 99 5.74 -20.97 9.47
C ARG A 99 7.22 -20.54 9.36
N ASP A 100 8.13 -21.48 9.45
CA ASP A 100 9.55 -21.22 9.21
C ASP A 100 9.82 -20.85 7.74
N HIS A 101 10.85 -20.03 7.57
CA HIS A 101 11.35 -19.65 6.25
C HIS A 101 12.08 -20.85 5.60
N ARG A 102 11.79 -21.10 4.32
CA ARG A 102 12.43 -22.18 3.55
C ARG A 102 13.62 -21.61 2.74
N PRO A 103 14.74 -22.39 2.59
CA PRO A 103 15.84 -21.94 1.75
C PRO A 103 15.40 -21.60 0.33
N GLY A 104 15.82 -20.43 -0.16
CA GLY A 104 15.50 -19.94 -1.51
C GLY A 104 14.11 -19.32 -1.67
N GLU A 105 13.34 -19.23 -0.61
CA GLU A 105 12.03 -18.58 -0.62
C GLU A 105 12.16 -17.06 -0.48
N HIS A 106 11.18 -16.33 -0.96
CA HIS A 106 11.11 -14.87 -0.74
C HIS A 106 11.03 -14.57 0.77
N PRO A 107 11.75 -13.56 1.30
CA PRO A 107 11.84 -13.31 2.75
C PRO A 107 10.48 -13.02 3.41
N ASP A 108 9.52 -12.53 2.65
CA ASP A 108 8.18 -12.22 3.17
C ASP A 108 7.21 -13.41 3.12
N ALA A 109 7.56 -14.50 2.42
CA ALA A 109 6.66 -15.64 2.20
C ALA A 109 6.10 -16.29 3.47
N PRO A 110 6.82 -16.37 4.61
CA PRO A 110 6.28 -16.94 5.83
C PRO A 110 5.35 -16.00 6.61
N PHE A 111 5.23 -14.73 6.22
CA PHE A 111 4.45 -13.75 6.96
C PHE A 111 3.04 -13.58 6.41
N GLN A 112 2.09 -13.37 7.31
CA GLN A 112 0.71 -13.03 7.01
C GLN A 112 0.31 -11.74 7.71
N THR A 113 -0.29 -10.80 7.00
CA THR A 113 -0.84 -9.58 7.60
C THR A 113 -2.08 -9.92 8.43
N ILE A 114 -2.10 -9.54 9.72
CA ILE A 114 -3.18 -9.84 10.67
C ILE A 114 -3.96 -8.61 11.11
N ALA A 115 -3.33 -7.42 11.08
CA ALA A 115 -4.00 -6.15 11.35
C ALA A 115 -3.42 -5.06 10.46
N ALA A 116 -4.24 -4.05 10.12
CA ALA A 116 -3.86 -3.00 9.19
C ALA A 116 -4.55 -1.67 9.49
N VAL A 117 -3.85 -0.57 9.22
CA VAL A 117 -4.39 0.78 9.14
C VAL A 117 -3.76 1.53 7.98
N VAL A 118 -4.60 2.20 7.18
CA VAL A 118 -4.21 3.23 6.22
C VAL A 118 -4.94 4.51 6.61
N TYR A 119 -4.19 5.59 6.81
CA TYR A 119 -4.75 6.87 7.23
C TYR A 119 -4.42 7.97 6.22
N ASP A 120 -5.46 8.49 5.56
CA ASP A 120 -5.37 9.71 4.76
C ASP A 120 -5.60 10.93 5.67
N PRO A 121 -4.53 11.71 5.95
CA PRO A 121 -4.66 12.87 6.82
C PRO A 121 -5.37 14.06 6.17
N PHE A 122 -5.52 14.08 4.86
CA PHE A 122 -6.08 15.23 4.12
C PHE A 122 -7.58 15.15 4.00
N THR A 123 -8.14 13.94 3.91
CA THR A 123 -9.58 13.68 3.94
C THR A 123 -10.07 13.26 5.32
N ASN A 124 -9.14 13.04 6.28
CA ASN A 124 -9.41 12.49 7.61
C ASN A 124 -10.12 11.13 7.56
N GLU A 125 -9.66 10.26 6.67
CA GLU A 125 -10.17 8.92 6.47
C GLU A 125 -9.21 7.87 7.06
N THR A 126 -9.72 7.06 7.98
CA THR A 126 -8.98 5.95 8.60
C THR A 126 -9.58 4.64 8.17
N PHE A 127 -8.87 3.91 7.33
CA PHE A 127 -9.22 2.55 6.91
C PHE A 127 -8.53 1.56 7.84
N THR A 128 -9.29 0.57 8.33
CA THR A 128 -8.77 -0.44 9.26
C THR A 128 -9.29 -1.83 8.94
N ALA A 129 -8.47 -2.84 9.22
CA ALA A 129 -8.87 -4.23 9.17
C ALA A 129 -8.16 -5.05 10.25
N ILE A 130 -8.84 -6.07 10.73
CA ILE A 130 -8.30 -7.19 11.49
C ILE A 130 -8.69 -8.45 10.72
N ARG A 131 -7.76 -9.37 10.52
CA ARG A 131 -8.01 -10.59 9.77
C ARG A 131 -9.16 -11.38 10.39
N GLY A 132 -10.13 -11.76 9.56
CA GLY A 132 -11.35 -12.42 10.00
C GLY A 132 -12.52 -11.49 10.36
N GLU A 133 -12.28 -10.15 10.40
CA GLU A 133 -13.34 -9.16 10.58
C GLU A 133 -13.59 -8.38 9.27
N ARG A 134 -14.70 -7.63 9.24
CA ARG A 134 -14.99 -6.72 8.12
C ARG A 134 -14.12 -5.48 8.19
N ALA A 135 -13.58 -5.05 7.06
CA ALA A 135 -12.88 -3.78 6.93
C ALA A 135 -13.78 -2.58 7.27
N LYS A 136 -13.18 -1.52 7.83
CA LYS A 136 -13.91 -0.33 8.29
C LYS A 136 -13.26 0.94 7.75
N LEU A 137 -14.07 1.92 7.40
CA LEU A 137 -13.70 3.32 7.16
C LEU A 137 -14.30 4.17 8.28
N ASN A 138 -13.46 4.85 9.07
CA ASN A 138 -13.89 5.66 10.21
C ASN A 138 -14.87 4.89 11.13
N GLY A 139 -14.56 3.61 11.40
CA GLY A 139 -15.36 2.72 12.26
C GLY A 139 -16.60 2.11 11.60
N LYS A 140 -16.98 2.52 10.39
CA LYS A 140 -18.11 1.96 9.64
C LYS A 140 -17.64 0.89 8.68
N ALA A 141 -18.34 -0.25 8.63
CA ALA A 141 -18.00 -1.34 7.71
C ALA A 141 -18.09 -0.89 6.25
N ILE A 142 -17.09 -1.31 5.46
CA ILE A 142 -17.03 -1.06 4.02
C ILE A 142 -17.05 -2.37 3.23
N ALA A 143 -17.31 -2.26 1.93
CA ALA A 143 -17.24 -3.35 0.98
C ALA A 143 -16.81 -2.83 -0.39
N VAL A 144 -16.20 -3.70 -1.19
CA VAL A 144 -15.86 -3.44 -2.58
C VAL A 144 -17.09 -3.16 -3.45
N SER A 145 -16.87 -2.59 -4.63
CA SER A 145 -17.92 -2.36 -5.62
C SER A 145 -18.53 -3.69 -6.13
N THR A 146 -19.72 -3.59 -6.73
CA THR A 146 -20.42 -4.74 -7.30
C THR A 146 -20.31 -4.81 -8.84
N HIS A 147 -19.53 -3.93 -9.48
CA HIS A 147 -19.36 -3.92 -10.92
C HIS A 147 -18.77 -5.23 -11.43
N THR A 148 -19.35 -5.77 -12.51
CA THR A 148 -18.91 -7.01 -13.14
C THR A 148 -18.36 -6.80 -14.55
N ARG A 149 -18.42 -5.58 -15.07
CA ARG A 149 -18.01 -5.21 -16.43
C ARG A 149 -16.85 -4.23 -16.39
N LEU A 150 -15.89 -4.39 -17.30
CA LEU A 150 -14.75 -3.48 -17.41
C LEU A 150 -15.16 -2.08 -17.86
N ASP A 151 -16.11 -1.96 -18.78
CA ASP A 151 -16.62 -0.68 -19.29
C ASP A 151 -17.41 0.15 -18.25
N GLU A 152 -17.71 -0.45 -17.10
CA GLU A 152 -18.26 0.23 -15.93
C GLU A 152 -17.20 0.61 -14.90
N SER A 153 -15.98 0.09 -15.04
CA SER A 153 -14.97 0.08 -13.99
C SER A 153 -14.05 1.29 -14.04
N ILE A 154 -13.68 1.78 -12.87
CA ILE A 154 -12.58 2.73 -12.67
C ILE A 154 -11.37 1.95 -12.14
N VAL A 155 -10.26 2.02 -12.87
CA VAL A 155 -9.03 1.29 -12.55
C VAL A 155 -7.91 2.27 -12.23
N SER A 156 -7.24 2.11 -11.09
CA SER A 156 -5.99 2.80 -10.80
C SER A 156 -4.82 1.98 -11.32
N ILE A 157 -3.80 2.66 -11.85
CA ILE A 157 -2.56 2.06 -12.33
C ILE A 157 -1.40 2.84 -11.74
N GLY A 158 -0.42 2.13 -11.21
CA GLY A 158 0.85 2.69 -10.79
C GLY A 158 1.99 2.24 -11.73
N PHE A 159 3.07 2.99 -11.71
CA PHE A 159 4.27 2.71 -12.47
C PHE A 159 5.50 2.95 -11.60
N ALA A 160 6.15 1.89 -11.15
CA ALA A 160 7.54 1.99 -10.74
C ALA A 160 8.38 2.16 -12.02
N LYS A 161 9.24 3.17 -12.04
CA LYS A 161 9.90 3.63 -13.28
C LYS A 161 11.22 2.91 -13.60
N SER A 162 11.39 1.65 -13.17
CA SER A 162 12.45 0.80 -13.72
C SER A 162 12.08 0.34 -15.13
N ALA A 163 13.07 0.09 -15.99
CA ALA A 163 12.82 -0.44 -17.33
C ALA A 163 11.94 -1.70 -17.28
N ALA A 164 12.25 -2.65 -16.41
CA ALA A 164 11.48 -3.87 -16.23
C ALA A 164 10.02 -3.64 -15.81
N SER A 165 9.78 -2.65 -14.93
CA SER A 165 8.41 -2.28 -14.54
C SER A 165 7.65 -1.63 -15.69
N LEU A 166 8.29 -0.74 -16.46
CA LEU A 166 7.66 -0.12 -17.62
C LEU A 166 7.35 -1.11 -18.71
N ASP A 167 8.28 -2.02 -19.02
CA ASP A 167 8.06 -3.09 -20.03
C ASP A 167 6.89 -3.99 -19.65
N PHE A 168 6.69 -4.23 -18.34
CA PHE A 168 5.55 -4.98 -17.85
C PHE A 168 4.27 -4.15 -17.86
N MET A 169 4.29 -2.90 -17.38
CA MET A 169 3.08 -2.11 -17.13
C MET A 169 2.51 -1.43 -18.37
N LEU A 170 3.34 -1.01 -19.35
CA LEU A 170 2.85 -0.32 -20.54
C LEU A 170 1.89 -1.16 -21.40
N PRO A 171 2.14 -2.45 -21.68
CA PRO A 171 1.17 -3.30 -22.36
C PRO A 171 -0.15 -3.43 -21.61
N GLN A 172 -0.11 -3.50 -20.29
CA GLN A 172 -1.30 -3.58 -19.41
C GLN A 172 -2.12 -2.30 -19.46
N PHE A 173 -1.44 -1.15 -19.34
CA PHE A 173 -2.06 0.16 -19.47
C PHE A 173 -2.77 0.28 -20.81
N ASN A 174 -2.08 -0.05 -21.91
CA ASN A 174 -2.64 0.00 -23.25
C ASN A 174 -3.87 -0.93 -23.40
N ALA A 175 -3.80 -2.13 -22.86
CA ALA A 175 -4.93 -3.07 -22.89
C ALA A 175 -6.13 -2.60 -22.06
N LEU A 176 -5.89 -1.96 -20.91
CA LEU A 176 -6.93 -1.50 -19.99
C LEU A 176 -7.63 -0.22 -20.46
N ILE A 177 -6.87 0.75 -20.97
CA ILE A 177 -7.42 2.07 -21.32
C ILE A 177 -8.55 2.01 -22.36
N HIS A 178 -8.51 0.99 -23.24
CA HIS A 178 -9.54 0.75 -24.26
C HIS A 178 -10.77 -0.02 -23.75
N LYS A 179 -10.68 -0.62 -22.55
CA LYS A 179 -11.73 -1.54 -22.04
C LYS A 179 -12.47 -1.01 -20.83
N VAL A 180 -11.82 -0.16 -20.03
CA VAL A 180 -12.38 0.33 -18.78
C VAL A 180 -13.04 1.70 -18.95
N ARG A 181 -13.96 2.05 -18.04
CA ARG A 181 -14.60 3.36 -18.05
C ARG A 181 -13.60 4.49 -17.91
N LYS A 182 -12.67 4.38 -16.95
CA LYS A 182 -11.60 5.37 -16.72
C LYS A 182 -10.39 4.72 -16.06
N VAL A 183 -9.21 5.18 -16.45
CA VAL A 183 -7.96 4.93 -15.74
C VAL A 183 -7.63 6.13 -14.86
N ARG A 184 -7.00 5.86 -13.70
CA ARG A 184 -6.44 6.85 -12.79
C ARG A 184 -4.99 6.51 -12.51
N MET A 185 -4.15 7.52 -12.37
CA MET A 185 -2.76 7.41 -11.95
C MET A 185 -2.59 8.37 -10.77
N MET A 186 -2.75 7.85 -9.56
CA MET A 186 -2.90 8.69 -8.37
C MET A 186 -1.59 8.88 -7.59
N GLY A 187 -0.62 7.95 -7.72
CA GLY A 187 0.71 8.05 -7.11
C GLY A 187 0.75 7.84 -5.59
N ALA A 188 -0.20 7.07 -5.05
CA ALA A 188 -0.22 6.58 -3.69
C ALA A 188 -0.91 5.21 -3.68
N ALA A 189 -0.13 4.17 -3.48
CA ALA A 189 -0.56 2.79 -3.67
C ALA A 189 -1.50 2.31 -2.58
N ALA A 190 -1.18 2.57 -1.32
CA ALA A 190 -2.03 2.19 -0.20
C ALA A 190 -3.41 2.88 -0.30
N LEU A 191 -3.47 4.16 -0.73
CA LEU A 191 -4.74 4.84 -1.00
C LEU A 191 -5.51 4.20 -2.16
N ALA A 192 -4.83 3.85 -3.25
CA ALA A 192 -5.48 3.19 -4.37
C ALA A 192 -6.13 1.87 -3.94
N MET A 193 -5.44 1.06 -3.14
CA MET A 193 -5.96 -0.21 -2.62
C MET A 193 -7.16 -0.03 -1.68
N VAL A 194 -7.11 0.92 -0.73
CA VAL A 194 -8.26 1.15 0.16
C VAL A 194 -9.43 1.81 -0.54
N TYR A 195 -9.20 2.51 -1.66
CA TYR A 195 -10.27 3.00 -2.52
C TYR A 195 -10.96 1.86 -3.27
N VAL A 196 -10.23 0.79 -3.65
CA VAL A 196 -10.86 -0.45 -4.14
C VAL A 196 -11.68 -1.10 -3.01
N ALA A 197 -11.14 -1.19 -1.80
CA ALA A 197 -11.82 -1.75 -0.64
C ALA A 197 -13.11 -1.00 -0.28
N ALA A 198 -13.16 0.32 -0.51
CA ALA A 198 -14.34 1.17 -0.27
C ALA A 198 -15.27 1.29 -1.48
N GLY A 199 -15.03 0.55 -2.57
CA GLY A 199 -15.86 0.57 -3.78
C GLY A 199 -15.76 1.86 -4.61
N ARG A 200 -14.74 2.71 -4.37
CA ARG A 200 -14.48 3.93 -5.14
C ARG A 200 -13.75 3.64 -6.44
N PHE A 201 -12.89 2.64 -6.43
CA PHE A 201 -12.24 2.03 -7.58
C PHE A 201 -12.66 0.56 -7.68
N ASP A 202 -12.49 -0.03 -8.85
CA ASP A 202 -12.80 -1.43 -9.11
C ASP A 202 -11.56 -2.30 -9.12
N ALA A 203 -10.41 -1.70 -9.44
CA ALA A 203 -9.11 -2.37 -9.38
C ALA A 203 -7.95 -1.39 -9.24
N TYR A 204 -6.81 -1.94 -8.82
CA TYR A 204 -5.50 -1.32 -8.86
C TYR A 204 -4.47 -2.33 -9.35
N VAL A 205 -3.58 -1.90 -10.26
CA VAL A 205 -2.53 -2.74 -10.88
C VAL A 205 -1.22 -1.99 -10.86
N GLU A 206 -0.15 -2.64 -10.37
CA GLU A 206 1.21 -2.09 -10.42
C GLU A 206 2.25 -3.20 -10.41
N GLY A 207 3.41 -2.94 -11.02
CA GLY A 207 4.59 -3.78 -10.99
C GLY A 207 5.80 -3.03 -10.46
N GLY A 208 6.56 -3.63 -9.54
CA GLY A 208 7.74 -3.01 -8.92
C GLY A 208 7.43 -2.25 -7.64
N ILE A 209 6.31 -2.53 -7.00
CA ILE A 209 5.85 -1.93 -5.75
C ILE A 209 6.49 -2.60 -4.53
N ARG A 210 6.60 -1.91 -3.43
CA ARG A 210 7.21 -2.42 -2.20
C ARG A 210 6.17 -3.01 -1.23
N LEU A 211 6.66 -3.86 -0.31
CA LEU A 211 5.80 -4.49 0.69
C LEU A 211 5.06 -3.47 1.56
N TRP A 212 5.69 -2.40 1.98
CA TRP A 212 5.10 -1.38 2.86
C TRP A 212 3.97 -0.58 2.21
N ASP A 213 3.99 -0.45 0.87
CA ASP A 213 2.91 0.19 0.10
C ASP A 213 1.64 -0.66 0.07
N ILE A 214 1.78 -2.00 0.19
CA ILE A 214 0.71 -2.95 -0.12
C ILE A 214 0.23 -3.80 1.06
N ALA A 215 1.05 -3.99 2.08
CA ALA A 215 0.73 -4.92 3.17
C ALA A 215 -0.57 -4.53 3.91
N ALA A 216 -0.73 -3.25 4.24
CA ALA A 216 -1.93 -2.78 4.93
C ALA A 216 -3.14 -2.74 4.00
N GLY A 217 -2.98 -2.14 2.80
CA GLY A 217 -4.04 -2.05 1.79
C GLY A 217 -4.57 -3.41 1.36
N GLY A 218 -3.68 -4.42 1.25
CA GLY A 218 -4.04 -5.80 0.90
C GLY A 218 -5.00 -6.43 1.90
N LEU A 219 -4.69 -6.39 3.20
CA LEU A 219 -5.57 -6.92 4.23
C LEU A 219 -6.92 -6.18 4.26
N ILE A 220 -6.90 -4.84 4.17
CA ILE A 220 -8.13 -4.04 4.16
C ILE A 220 -9.01 -4.43 2.98
N LEU A 221 -8.42 -4.65 1.81
CA LEU A 221 -9.14 -5.08 0.61
C LEU A 221 -9.74 -6.48 0.78
N GLU A 222 -8.96 -7.46 1.26
CA GLU A 222 -9.46 -8.82 1.54
C GLU A 222 -10.63 -8.79 2.53
N CYS A 223 -10.51 -8.03 3.62
CA CYS A 223 -11.55 -7.89 4.64
C CYS A 223 -12.79 -7.10 4.15
N ALA A 224 -12.68 -6.37 3.04
CA ALA A 224 -13.79 -5.73 2.35
C ALA A 224 -14.47 -6.63 1.29
N GLY A 225 -13.99 -7.86 1.09
CA GLY A 225 -14.50 -8.83 0.11
C GLY A 225 -13.90 -8.69 -1.28
N GLY A 226 -12.78 -7.98 -1.40
CA GLY A 226 -11.99 -7.89 -2.62
C GLY A 226 -11.03 -9.06 -2.81
N ASP A 227 -10.36 -9.06 -3.94
CA ASP A 227 -9.35 -10.04 -4.32
C ASP A 227 -7.99 -9.35 -4.46
N TYR A 228 -7.00 -9.88 -3.77
CA TYR A 228 -5.66 -9.33 -3.73
C TYR A 228 -4.65 -10.40 -4.18
N PHE A 229 -4.20 -10.29 -5.40
CA PHE A 229 -3.10 -11.08 -5.94
C PHE A 229 -1.81 -10.28 -5.86
N HIS A 230 -0.77 -10.89 -5.33
CA HIS A 230 0.58 -10.33 -5.31
C HIS A 230 1.60 -11.43 -5.57
N GLU A 231 2.61 -11.11 -6.35
CA GLU A 231 3.70 -12.00 -6.73
C GLU A 231 5.02 -11.30 -6.48
N PRO A 232 5.96 -11.93 -5.72
CA PRO A 232 7.30 -11.38 -5.56
C PRO A 232 8.03 -11.38 -6.91
N ILE A 233 8.77 -10.31 -7.17
CA ILE A 233 9.64 -10.15 -8.34
C ILE A 233 11.07 -9.83 -7.89
N ALA A 234 12.01 -9.70 -8.82
CA ALA A 234 13.38 -9.35 -8.50
C ALA A 234 13.47 -8.03 -7.72
N GLY A 235 14.20 -8.04 -6.62
CA GLY A 235 14.37 -6.94 -5.67
C GLY A 235 13.85 -7.29 -4.28
N GLU A 236 14.46 -6.69 -3.26
CA GLU A 236 14.07 -6.91 -1.88
C GLU A 236 12.68 -6.32 -1.63
N HIS A 237 11.79 -7.10 -1.01
CA HIS A 237 10.41 -6.71 -0.70
C HIS A 237 9.63 -6.13 -1.89
N THR A 238 9.90 -6.61 -3.12
CA THR A 238 9.36 -6.05 -4.35
C THR A 238 8.34 -6.98 -4.99
N TYR A 239 7.22 -6.42 -5.42
CA TYR A 239 6.05 -7.17 -5.88
C TYR A 239 5.46 -6.65 -7.17
N ARG A 240 4.70 -7.51 -7.81
CA ARG A 240 3.69 -7.22 -8.81
C ARG A 240 2.33 -7.48 -8.19
N ILE A 241 1.36 -6.58 -8.39
CA ILE A 241 0.04 -6.72 -7.77
C ILE A 241 -1.11 -6.52 -8.74
N ILE A 242 -2.21 -7.20 -8.46
CA ILE A 242 -3.54 -6.95 -8.99
C ILE A 242 -4.51 -6.99 -7.82
N ALA A 243 -5.01 -5.83 -7.41
CA ALA A 243 -6.05 -5.66 -6.42
C ALA A 243 -7.37 -5.36 -7.13
N ASN A 244 -8.47 -6.05 -6.82
CA ASN A 244 -9.74 -5.85 -7.48
C ASN A 244 -10.94 -6.20 -6.60
N ASN A 245 -12.15 -5.91 -7.07
CA ASN A 245 -13.40 -6.15 -6.34
C ASN A 245 -13.86 -7.63 -6.32
N GLY A 246 -13.01 -8.58 -6.67
CA GLY A 246 -13.32 -10.01 -6.73
C GLY A 246 -14.19 -10.43 -7.93
N LYS A 247 -15.01 -9.53 -8.47
CA LYS A 247 -15.90 -9.79 -9.62
C LYS A 247 -15.17 -9.72 -10.96
N LEU A 248 -14.07 -8.97 -10.99
CA LEU A 248 -13.29 -8.71 -12.20
C LEU A 248 -12.03 -9.58 -12.32
N ARG A 249 -11.73 -10.43 -11.33
CA ARG A 249 -10.52 -11.25 -11.24
C ARG A 249 -10.15 -11.92 -12.57
N ARG A 250 -11.07 -12.72 -13.14
CA ARG A 250 -10.81 -13.46 -14.39
C ARG A 250 -10.48 -12.54 -15.58
N LYS A 251 -11.12 -11.35 -15.62
CA LYS A 251 -10.89 -10.38 -16.71
C LYS A 251 -9.53 -9.72 -16.59
N PHE A 252 -9.09 -9.43 -15.38
CA PHE A 252 -7.73 -8.90 -15.14
C PHE A 252 -6.66 -9.95 -15.43
N GLN A 253 -6.85 -11.21 -15.03
CA GLN A 253 -5.93 -12.31 -15.36
C GLN A 253 -5.76 -12.48 -16.87
N GLN A 254 -6.82 -12.34 -17.66
CA GLN A 254 -6.76 -12.44 -19.13
C GLN A 254 -6.02 -11.25 -19.76
N ILE A 255 -6.09 -10.05 -19.15
CA ILE A 255 -5.42 -8.85 -19.66
C ILE A 255 -3.96 -8.86 -19.24
N SER A 256 -3.69 -9.21 -17.98
CA SER A 256 -2.37 -9.06 -17.34
C SER A 256 -1.39 -10.18 -17.69
N ARG A 257 -1.84 -11.24 -18.39
CA ARG A 257 -1.02 -12.44 -18.68
C ARG A 257 -0.27 -12.97 -17.44
N VAL A 258 -0.90 -12.83 -16.27
CA VAL A 258 -0.45 -13.33 -14.97
C VAL A 258 -1.30 -14.53 -14.59
#